data_e294afebbfee34e9f09380889007941e
#
_entry.id   e294afebbfee34e9f09380889007941e
#
_cell.length_a   1.000
_cell.length_b   1.000
_cell.length_c   1.000
_cell.angle_alpha   90.00
_cell.angle_beta   90.00
_cell.angle_gamma   90.00
#
_symmetry.space_group_name_H-M   'P 1'
#
loop_
_entity.id
_entity.type
_entity.pdbx_description
1 polymer ?
#
loop_
_entity_poly.entity_id
_entity_poly.type
_entity_poly.pdbx_seq_one_letter_code
_entity_poly.pdbx_strand_id
1 'polypeptide(L)'
;MINLGLMDKIRSNNEELETHDAATERAHEIFQIVGQRVEKVRPSRVIFASVAVLLILSGIMIIGTWIVPYDRTSVDVVYLQGVGGHVVLVELDNKGSRSITDVQLDIRFLNDDSNEIARSTFETDEIVAHTSIAGDDLELVAPGASVWENYTIEIILEYTYSGTEYNERWTYNVGGWTMEVFTYDAPMHFF
;
A
#
# COMPACT_ATOMS: atom_id res chain seq x y z
N MET A 1 31.89 29.28 60.40
CA MET A 1 31.78 29.36 58.94
C MET A 1 30.74 28.35 58.41
N ILE A 2 29.47 28.39 58.85
CA ILE A 2 28.49 27.36 58.47
C ILE A 2 27.13 27.97 58.03
N ASN A 3 26.99 29.25 57.83
CA ASN A 3 25.66 29.85 57.63
C ASN A 3 25.41 30.52 56.27
N LEU A 4 26.39 30.54 55.36
CA LEU A 4 26.16 31.13 54.01
C LEU A 4 25.41 30.21 53.04
N GLY A 5 25.65 28.90 53.08
CA GLY A 5 25.04 27.96 52.17
C GLY A 5 23.53 27.68 52.40
N LEU A 6 23.06 27.89 53.63
CA LEU A 6 21.65 27.73 53.98
C LEU A 6 20.79 28.89 53.51
N MET A 7 21.33 30.11 53.61
CA MET A 7 20.66 31.35 53.13
C MET A 7 20.52 31.38 51.60
N ASP A 8 21.55 30.92 50.87
CA ASP A 8 21.50 30.84 49.39
C ASP A 8 20.49 29.79 48.92
N LYS A 9 20.38 28.68 49.63
CA LYS A 9 19.41 27.63 49.31
C LYS A 9 17.96 28.05 49.59
N ILE A 10 17.73 28.83 50.65
CA ILE A 10 16.40 29.37 50.96
C ILE A 10 16.01 30.44 49.92
N ARG A 11 16.97 31.26 49.48
CA ARG A 11 16.74 32.31 48.47
C ARG A 11 16.43 31.72 47.11
N SER A 12 17.18 30.70 46.67
CA SER A 12 16.93 29.94 45.44
C SER A 12 15.53 29.26 45.43
N ASN A 13 15.15 28.69 46.58
CA ASN A 13 13.85 28.04 46.72
C ASN A 13 12.68 29.01 46.70
N ASN A 14 12.86 30.24 47.21
CA ASN A 14 11.86 31.31 47.13
C ASN A 14 11.73 31.89 45.70
N GLU A 15 12.85 32.05 45.00
CA GLU A 15 12.83 32.49 43.58
C GLU A 15 12.17 31.45 42.66
N GLU A 16 12.36 30.14 42.88
CA GLU A 16 11.66 29.11 42.16
C GLU A 16 10.14 29.05 42.50
N LEU A 17 9.77 29.30 43.74
CA LEU A 17 8.36 29.39 44.15
C LEU A 17 7.64 30.61 43.53
N GLU A 18 8.29 31.79 43.53
CA GLU A 18 7.72 32.98 42.92
C GLU A 18 7.57 32.85 41.40
N THR A 19 8.52 32.17 40.70
CA THR A 19 8.40 31.93 39.27
C THR A 19 7.31 30.89 38.96
N HIS A 20 7.12 29.89 39.80
CA HIS A 20 6.05 28.90 39.64
C HIS A 20 4.67 29.49 39.89
N ASP A 21 4.53 30.37 40.87
CA ASP A 21 3.26 31.07 41.16
C ASP A 21 2.90 32.06 40.04
N ALA A 22 3.88 32.81 39.51
CA ALA A 22 3.68 33.69 38.36
C ALA A 22 3.31 32.92 37.07
N ALA A 23 3.83 31.72 36.85
CA ALA A 23 3.48 30.88 35.73
C ALA A 23 2.06 30.33 35.88
N THR A 24 1.65 29.98 37.11
CA THR A 24 0.32 29.46 37.43
C THR A 24 -0.76 30.54 37.29
N GLU A 25 -0.46 31.75 37.72
CA GLU A 25 -1.36 32.91 37.53
C GLU A 25 -1.55 33.24 36.04
N ARG A 26 -0.48 33.25 35.25
CA ARG A 26 -0.59 33.43 33.77
C ARG A 26 -1.39 32.35 33.10
N ALA A 27 -1.21 31.09 33.52
CA ALA A 27 -2.02 30.00 33.02
C ALA A 27 -3.51 30.17 33.37
N HIS A 28 -3.82 30.61 34.58
CA HIS A 28 -5.19 30.88 35.02
C HIS A 28 -5.82 32.05 34.22
N GLU A 29 -5.07 33.12 33.99
CA GLU A 29 -5.51 34.26 33.18
C GLU A 29 -5.80 33.85 31.74
N ILE A 30 -4.94 33.03 31.12
CA ILE A 30 -5.13 32.50 29.79
C ILE A 30 -6.38 31.61 29.74
N PHE A 31 -6.57 30.73 30.74
CA PHE A 31 -7.77 29.89 30.81
C PHE A 31 -9.05 30.68 30.98
N GLN A 32 -9.04 31.77 31.75
CA GLN A 32 -10.18 32.67 31.88
C GLN A 32 -10.51 33.39 30.58
N ILE A 33 -9.49 33.90 29.88
CA ILE A 33 -9.67 34.57 28.58
C ILE A 33 -10.22 33.60 27.53
N VAL A 34 -9.68 32.38 27.49
CA VAL A 34 -10.15 31.32 26.58
C VAL A 34 -11.58 30.92 26.94
N GLY A 35 -11.87 30.70 28.24
CA GLY A 35 -13.20 30.36 28.72
C GLY A 35 -14.26 31.40 28.34
N GLN A 36 -13.97 32.70 28.55
CA GLN A 36 -14.89 33.78 28.18
C GLN A 36 -15.09 33.90 26.66
N ARG A 37 -14.06 33.60 25.86
CA ARG A 37 -14.20 33.58 24.38
C ARG A 37 -15.01 32.39 23.88
N VAL A 38 -14.86 31.23 24.50
CA VAL A 38 -15.60 30.01 24.14
C VAL A 38 -17.09 30.17 24.50
N GLU A 39 -17.40 30.77 25.64
CA GLU A 39 -18.80 31.01 26.08
C GLU A 39 -19.56 31.98 25.15
N LYS A 40 -18.83 32.86 24.45
CA LYS A 40 -19.39 33.83 23.50
C LYS A 40 -19.64 33.26 22.11
N VAL A 41 -19.15 32.05 21.82
CA VAL A 41 -19.34 31.36 20.54
C VAL A 41 -20.65 30.58 20.59
N ARG A 42 -21.65 31.02 19.84
CA ARG A 42 -22.90 30.27 19.71
C ARG A 42 -22.64 28.88 19.17
N PRO A 43 -23.15 27.81 19.84
CA PRO A 43 -22.88 26.41 19.40
C PRO A 43 -23.28 26.18 17.93
N SER A 44 -24.28 26.86 17.43
CA SER A 44 -24.65 26.80 16.01
C SER A 44 -23.55 27.23 15.04
N ARG A 45 -22.73 28.24 15.41
CA ARG A 45 -21.62 28.68 14.57
C ARG A 45 -20.50 27.65 14.49
N VAL A 46 -20.25 26.94 15.59
CA VAL A 46 -19.26 25.85 15.62
C VAL A 46 -19.72 24.71 14.73
N ILE A 47 -21.01 24.34 14.82
CA ILE A 47 -21.59 23.29 13.98
C ILE A 47 -21.51 23.68 12.50
N PHE A 48 -21.91 24.90 12.15
CA PHE A 48 -21.79 25.38 10.76
C PHE A 48 -20.36 25.41 10.25
N ALA A 49 -19.40 25.87 11.06
CA ALA A 49 -17.99 25.86 10.69
C ALA A 49 -17.45 24.44 10.50
N SER A 50 -17.82 23.50 11.37
CA SER A 50 -17.42 22.09 11.26
C SER A 50 -17.98 21.43 9.99
N VAL A 51 -19.26 21.67 9.68
CA VAL A 51 -19.89 21.17 8.46
C VAL A 51 -19.24 21.78 7.22
N ALA A 52 -18.96 23.08 7.23
CA ALA A 52 -18.29 23.75 6.12
C ALA A 52 -16.87 23.18 5.87
N VAL A 53 -16.09 22.99 6.94
CA VAL A 53 -14.74 22.37 6.84
C VAL A 53 -14.86 20.94 6.28
N LEU A 54 -15.82 20.16 6.75
CA LEU A 54 -16.01 18.79 6.29
C LEU A 54 -16.41 18.74 4.82
N LEU A 55 -17.27 19.65 4.35
CA LEU A 55 -17.63 19.78 2.94
C LEU A 55 -16.45 20.21 2.07
N ILE A 56 -15.60 21.13 2.55
CA ILE A 56 -14.41 21.56 1.83
C ILE A 56 -13.42 20.41 1.73
N LEU A 57 -13.15 19.68 2.81
CA LEU A 57 -12.26 18.53 2.81
C LEU A 57 -12.76 17.41 1.88
N SER A 58 -14.07 17.13 1.93
CA SER A 58 -14.70 16.14 1.01
C SER A 58 -14.59 16.59 -0.44
N GLY A 59 -14.80 17.87 -0.72
CA GLY A 59 -14.64 18.44 -2.06
C GLY A 59 -13.20 18.32 -2.58
N ILE A 60 -12.21 18.65 -1.75
CA ILE A 60 -10.79 18.51 -2.10
C ILE A 60 -10.44 17.04 -2.37
N MET A 61 -10.97 16.11 -1.57
CA MET A 61 -10.71 14.68 -1.75
C MET A 61 -11.33 14.17 -3.07
N ILE A 62 -12.55 14.56 -3.40
CA ILE A 62 -13.21 14.21 -4.66
C ILE A 62 -12.44 14.80 -5.85
N ILE A 63 -12.06 16.06 -5.78
CA ILE A 63 -11.27 16.72 -6.82
C ILE A 63 -9.90 16.03 -6.98
N GLY A 64 -9.23 15.70 -5.87
CA GLY A 64 -7.95 15.02 -5.89
C GLY A 64 -8.01 13.64 -6.55
N THR A 65 -9.09 12.88 -6.34
CA THR A 65 -9.26 11.54 -6.93
C THR A 65 -9.76 11.57 -8.38
N TRP A 66 -10.49 12.60 -8.78
CA TRP A 66 -11.08 12.69 -10.12
C TRP A 66 -10.27 13.53 -11.12
N ILE A 67 -9.61 14.60 -10.65
CA ILE A 67 -8.92 15.56 -11.53
C ILE A 67 -7.43 15.25 -11.66
N VAL A 68 -6.80 14.74 -10.60
CA VAL A 68 -5.39 14.34 -10.66
C VAL A 68 -5.31 12.95 -11.31
N PRO A 69 -4.79 12.84 -12.55
CA PRO A 69 -4.60 11.54 -13.17
C PRO A 69 -3.56 10.75 -12.36
N TYR A 70 -3.89 9.53 -11.99
CA TYR A 70 -2.98 8.59 -11.36
C TYR A 70 -2.95 7.30 -12.16
N ASP A 71 -1.76 6.77 -12.30
CA ASP A 71 -1.48 5.48 -12.89
C ASP A 71 -1.42 4.43 -11.79
N ARG A 72 -2.14 3.34 -11.98
CA ARG A 72 -2.12 2.20 -11.08
C ARG A 72 -2.59 0.96 -11.80
N THR A 73 -1.67 0.08 -12.09
CA THR A 73 -1.94 -1.25 -12.59
C THR A 73 -1.77 -2.29 -11.47
N SER A 74 -2.41 -3.43 -11.59
CA SER A 74 -2.13 -4.60 -10.75
C SER A 74 -2.33 -5.87 -11.54
N VAL A 75 -1.53 -6.86 -11.19
CA VAL A 75 -1.60 -8.20 -11.77
C VAL A 75 -1.90 -9.18 -10.65
N ASP A 76 -3.01 -9.90 -10.76
CA ASP A 76 -3.37 -10.99 -9.86
C ASP A 76 -3.09 -12.32 -10.56
N VAL A 77 -2.44 -13.25 -9.85
CA VAL A 77 -1.97 -14.51 -10.41
C VAL A 77 -2.54 -15.68 -9.62
N VAL A 78 -3.15 -16.61 -10.32
CA VAL A 78 -3.56 -17.91 -9.78
C VAL A 78 -2.69 -18.99 -10.42
N TYR A 79 -1.95 -19.71 -9.59
CA TYR A 79 -1.11 -20.81 -10.01
C TYR A 79 -1.73 -22.13 -9.62
N LEU A 80 -1.84 -23.03 -10.59
CA LEU A 80 -2.37 -24.37 -10.43
C LEU A 80 -1.34 -25.38 -10.88
N GLN A 81 -1.14 -26.41 -10.06
CA GLN A 81 -0.21 -27.50 -10.32
C GLN A 81 -1.00 -28.82 -10.36
N GLY A 82 -0.80 -29.62 -11.39
CA GLY A 82 -1.49 -30.88 -11.56
C GLY A 82 -0.68 -31.93 -12.30
N VAL A 83 -1.24 -33.11 -12.46
CA VAL A 83 -0.60 -34.27 -13.13
C VAL A 83 -0.22 -33.95 -14.58
N GLY A 84 -0.89 -33.04 -15.24
CA GLY A 84 -0.63 -32.63 -16.63
C GLY A 84 0.42 -31.54 -16.81
N GLY A 85 0.90 -30.95 -15.74
CA GLY A 85 1.80 -29.78 -15.76
C GLY A 85 1.32 -28.63 -14.88
N HIS A 86 1.68 -27.43 -15.26
CA HIS A 86 1.37 -26.21 -14.53
C HIS A 86 0.49 -25.29 -15.36
N VAL A 87 -0.43 -24.61 -14.70
CA VAL A 87 -1.33 -23.62 -15.30
C VAL A 87 -1.18 -22.31 -14.51
N VAL A 88 -0.98 -21.22 -15.22
CA VAL A 88 -0.91 -19.86 -14.66
C VAL A 88 -2.05 -19.08 -15.27
N LEU A 89 -2.96 -18.60 -14.43
CA LEU A 89 -4.04 -17.71 -14.83
C LEU A 89 -3.70 -16.31 -14.33
N VAL A 90 -3.81 -15.33 -15.21
CA VAL A 90 -3.47 -13.94 -14.91
C VAL A 90 -4.69 -13.07 -15.12
N GLU A 91 -4.91 -12.14 -14.18
CA GLU A 91 -5.85 -11.04 -14.32
C GLU A 91 -5.08 -9.74 -14.27
N LEU A 92 -5.26 -8.90 -15.30
CA LEU A 92 -4.68 -7.56 -15.38
C LEU A 92 -5.75 -6.52 -15.09
N ASP A 93 -5.54 -5.73 -14.05
CA ASP A 93 -6.43 -4.64 -13.63
C ASP A 93 -5.83 -3.28 -13.95
N ASN A 94 -6.58 -2.43 -14.63
CA ASN A 94 -6.32 -0.99 -14.69
C ASN A 94 -7.08 -0.28 -13.57
N LYS A 95 -6.45 -0.11 -12.42
CA LYS A 95 -6.98 0.65 -11.26
C LYS A 95 -6.70 2.15 -11.35
N GLY A 96 -6.09 2.59 -12.44
CA GLY A 96 -5.80 3.98 -12.72
C GLY A 96 -7.05 4.81 -13.04
N SER A 97 -6.88 6.11 -13.09
CA SER A 97 -7.97 7.06 -13.37
C SER A 97 -8.27 7.24 -14.86
N ARG A 98 -7.43 6.71 -15.73
CA ARG A 98 -7.55 6.79 -17.20
C ARG A 98 -7.26 5.45 -17.84
N SER A 99 -7.67 5.31 -19.09
CA SER A 99 -7.29 4.17 -19.92
C SER A 99 -5.77 4.07 -20.07
N ILE A 100 -5.26 2.86 -20.12
CA ILE A 100 -3.91 2.54 -20.61
C ILE A 100 -4.01 2.05 -22.04
N THR A 101 -3.04 2.39 -22.88
CA THR A 101 -3.01 2.05 -24.31
C THR A 101 -1.75 1.31 -24.69
N ASP A 102 -1.74 0.70 -25.86
CA ASP A 102 -0.60 -0.06 -26.39
C ASP A 102 -0.10 -1.09 -25.36
N VAL A 103 -1.03 -1.87 -24.82
CA VAL A 103 -0.78 -2.79 -23.71
C VAL A 103 -0.23 -4.10 -24.24
N GLN A 104 0.94 -4.50 -23.74
CA GLN A 104 1.54 -5.82 -23.98
C GLN A 104 1.84 -6.47 -22.64
N LEU A 105 1.34 -7.68 -22.44
CA LEU A 105 1.61 -8.49 -21.25
C LEU A 105 2.27 -9.80 -21.67
N ASP A 106 3.50 -10.01 -21.21
CA ASP A 106 4.25 -11.25 -21.38
C ASP A 106 4.24 -12.06 -20.10
N ILE A 107 3.75 -13.29 -20.17
CA ILE A 107 3.77 -14.25 -19.08
C ILE A 107 4.78 -15.33 -19.45
N ARG A 108 5.82 -15.50 -18.62
CA ARG A 108 6.89 -16.48 -18.84
C ARG A 108 6.98 -17.47 -17.71
N PHE A 109 7.17 -18.73 -18.04
CA PHE A 109 7.42 -19.79 -17.07
C PHE A 109 8.85 -20.29 -17.25
N LEU A 110 9.68 -20.05 -16.24
CA LEU A 110 11.12 -20.30 -16.28
C LEU A 110 11.48 -21.43 -15.31
N ASN A 111 12.50 -22.22 -15.67
CA ASN A 111 13.11 -23.19 -14.74
C ASN A 111 14.15 -22.51 -13.81
N ASP A 112 14.75 -23.28 -12.90
CA ASP A 112 15.80 -22.81 -11.98
C ASP A 112 17.02 -22.22 -12.71
N ASP A 113 17.31 -22.67 -13.93
CA ASP A 113 18.40 -22.15 -14.77
C ASP A 113 17.99 -20.91 -15.56
N SER A 114 16.81 -20.35 -15.29
CA SER A 114 16.21 -19.22 -16.02
C SER A 114 15.94 -19.50 -17.51
N ASN A 115 15.82 -20.77 -17.92
CA ASN A 115 15.42 -21.10 -19.26
C ASN A 115 13.88 -21.06 -19.35
N GLU A 116 13.39 -20.43 -20.41
CA GLU A 116 11.96 -20.32 -20.70
C GLU A 116 11.41 -21.68 -21.13
N ILE A 117 10.40 -22.19 -20.39
CA ILE A 117 9.72 -23.44 -20.68
C ILE A 117 8.44 -23.19 -21.47
N ALA A 118 7.71 -22.14 -21.07
CA ALA A 118 6.48 -21.74 -21.73
C ALA A 118 6.33 -20.22 -21.66
N ARG A 119 5.60 -19.66 -22.65
CA ARG A 119 5.30 -18.24 -22.74
C ARG A 119 3.90 -18.02 -23.30
N SER A 120 3.20 -17.02 -22.78
CA SER A 120 2.00 -16.46 -23.35
C SER A 120 2.19 -14.94 -23.49
N THR A 121 1.78 -14.37 -24.61
CA THR A 121 1.84 -12.91 -24.86
C THR A 121 0.43 -12.46 -25.20
N PHE A 122 -0.04 -11.45 -24.46
CA PHE A 122 -1.32 -10.80 -24.68
C PHE A 122 -1.08 -9.36 -25.13
N GLU A 123 -1.80 -8.93 -26.14
CA GLU A 123 -1.73 -7.56 -26.66
C GLU A 123 -3.14 -7.00 -26.84
N THR A 124 -3.32 -5.73 -26.45
CA THR A 124 -4.56 -4.98 -26.70
C THR A 124 -4.29 -3.50 -26.86
N ASP A 125 -5.09 -2.85 -27.70
CA ASP A 125 -4.94 -1.42 -27.97
C ASP A 125 -5.27 -0.56 -26.75
N GLU A 126 -6.22 -0.99 -25.91
CA GLU A 126 -6.70 -0.19 -24.78
C GLU A 126 -7.31 -1.06 -23.67
N ILE A 127 -7.04 -0.68 -22.41
CA ILE A 127 -7.77 -1.12 -21.23
C ILE A 127 -8.34 0.11 -20.52
N VAL A 128 -9.67 0.17 -20.42
CA VAL A 128 -10.39 1.30 -19.82
C VAL A 128 -10.08 1.40 -18.33
N ALA A 129 -10.12 2.62 -17.79
CA ALA A 129 -9.98 2.86 -16.34
C ALA A 129 -10.99 2.03 -15.53
N HIS A 130 -10.53 1.48 -14.41
CA HIS A 130 -11.33 0.67 -13.47
C HIS A 130 -11.95 -0.60 -14.09
N THR A 131 -11.26 -1.18 -15.08
CA THR A 131 -11.63 -2.48 -15.67
C THR A 131 -10.50 -3.47 -15.53
N SER A 132 -10.86 -4.77 -15.47
CA SER A 132 -9.91 -5.86 -15.52
C SER A 132 -10.11 -6.71 -16.77
N ILE A 133 -9.05 -7.37 -17.19
CA ILE A 133 -9.05 -8.37 -18.26
C ILE A 133 -8.50 -9.68 -17.68
N ALA A 134 -9.24 -10.76 -17.91
CA ALA A 134 -8.86 -12.13 -17.61
C ALA A 134 -9.47 -13.05 -18.67
N GLY A 135 -8.96 -14.25 -18.83
CA GLY A 135 -9.50 -15.25 -19.75
C GLY A 135 -8.42 -16.07 -20.42
N ASP A 136 -8.81 -16.78 -21.46
CA ASP A 136 -7.96 -17.74 -22.18
C ASP A 136 -6.69 -17.08 -22.76
N ASP A 137 -6.77 -15.80 -23.15
CA ASP A 137 -5.63 -15.04 -23.69
C ASP A 137 -4.57 -14.73 -22.61
N LEU A 138 -4.96 -14.77 -21.33
CA LEU A 138 -4.10 -14.55 -20.16
C LEU A 138 -3.84 -15.84 -19.39
N GLU A 139 -4.03 -16.98 -20.06
CA GLU A 139 -3.66 -18.30 -19.54
C GLU A 139 -2.34 -18.77 -20.12
N LEU A 140 -1.48 -19.28 -19.24
CA LEU A 140 -0.24 -19.94 -19.62
C LEU A 140 -0.30 -21.40 -19.14
N VAL A 141 -0.15 -22.34 -20.06
CA VAL A 141 -0.04 -23.77 -19.75
C VAL A 141 1.38 -24.24 -20.03
N ALA A 142 2.01 -24.85 -19.03
CA ALA A 142 3.32 -25.48 -19.13
C ALA A 142 3.17 -27.01 -19.00
N PRO A 143 2.84 -27.72 -20.09
CA PRO A 143 2.60 -29.16 -20.05
C PRO A 143 3.93 -29.92 -19.88
N GLY A 144 3.90 -31.00 -19.10
CA GLY A 144 5.03 -31.88 -18.91
C GLY A 144 6.15 -31.34 -18.03
N ALA A 145 6.01 -30.13 -17.50
CA ALA A 145 6.92 -29.60 -16.48
C ALA A 145 6.77 -30.42 -15.18
N SER A 146 7.90 -30.70 -14.52
CA SER A 146 7.94 -31.53 -13.32
C SER A 146 7.25 -30.84 -12.14
N VAL A 147 6.40 -31.54 -11.41
CA VAL A 147 5.76 -31.02 -10.19
C VAL A 147 6.73 -30.96 -8.99
N TRP A 148 7.94 -31.47 -9.14
CA TRP A 148 8.95 -31.59 -8.08
C TRP A 148 10.09 -30.58 -8.21
N GLU A 149 10.08 -29.77 -9.27
CA GLU A 149 11.09 -28.77 -9.54
C GLU A 149 10.62 -27.36 -9.18
N ASN A 150 11.55 -26.46 -8.95
CA ASN A 150 11.26 -25.06 -8.73
C ASN A 150 11.14 -24.35 -10.08
N TYR A 151 10.23 -23.41 -10.12
CA TYR A 151 10.00 -22.56 -11.29
C TYR A 151 9.79 -21.12 -10.88
N THR A 152 9.96 -20.25 -11.85
CA THR A 152 9.70 -18.82 -11.70
C THR A 152 8.66 -18.40 -12.74
N ILE A 153 7.58 -17.79 -12.29
CA ILE A 153 6.64 -17.07 -13.15
C ILE A 153 7.13 -15.62 -13.22
N GLU A 154 7.44 -15.17 -14.41
CA GLU A 154 7.81 -13.78 -14.68
C GLU A 154 6.70 -13.16 -15.54
N ILE A 155 6.18 -12.01 -15.09
CA ILE A 155 5.17 -11.25 -15.82
C ILE A 155 5.75 -9.87 -16.09
N ILE A 156 5.71 -9.46 -17.37
CA ILE A 156 6.21 -8.18 -17.84
C ILE A 156 5.03 -7.48 -18.51
N LEU A 157 4.70 -6.29 -18.02
CA LEU A 157 3.64 -5.43 -18.57
C LEU A 157 4.27 -4.18 -19.15
N GLU A 158 4.03 -3.94 -20.42
CA GLU A 158 4.39 -2.72 -21.12
C GLU A 158 3.11 -2.01 -21.56
N TYR A 159 3.01 -0.72 -21.30
CA TYR A 159 1.84 0.08 -21.66
C TYR A 159 2.15 1.57 -21.74
N THR A 160 1.27 2.30 -22.39
CA THR A 160 1.31 3.77 -22.47
C THR A 160 0.21 4.38 -21.59
N TYR A 161 0.60 5.29 -20.69
CA TYR A 161 -0.31 6.08 -19.88
C TYR A 161 -0.05 7.58 -20.08
N SER A 162 -1.07 8.32 -20.51
CA SER A 162 -0.95 9.77 -20.78
C SER A 162 0.23 10.14 -21.70
N GLY A 163 0.58 9.27 -22.66
CA GLY A 163 1.67 9.50 -23.62
C GLY A 163 3.07 9.17 -23.10
N THR A 164 3.17 8.53 -21.95
CA THR A 164 4.42 8.03 -21.37
C THR A 164 4.39 6.51 -21.36
N GLU A 165 5.46 5.88 -21.80
CA GLU A 165 5.64 4.43 -21.75
C GLU A 165 6.06 3.97 -20.34
N TYR A 166 5.46 2.89 -19.88
CA TYR A 166 5.73 2.24 -18.59
C TYR A 166 6.06 0.78 -18.83
N ASN A 167 6.92 0.24 -17.98
CA ASN A 167 7.29 -1.16 -17.96
C ASN A 167 7.29 -1.62 -16.51
N GLU A 168 6.46 -2.59 -16.18
CA GLU A 168 6.35 -3.18 -14.86
C GLU A 168 6.66 -4.67 -14.92
N ARG A 169 7.24 -5.22 -13.84
CA ARG A 169 7.63 -6.62 -13.76
C ARG A 169 7.27 -7.21 -12.41
N TRP A 170 6.67 -8.38 -12.45
CA TRP A 170 6.38 -9.22 -11.29
C TRP A 170 7.06 -10.58 -11.42
N THR A 171 7.47 -11.14 -10.30
CA THR A 171 8.17 -12.42 -10.27
C THR A 171 7.64 -13.25 -9.11
N TYR A 172 7.24 -14.48 -9.38
CA TYR A 172 6.70 -15.41 -8.41
C TYR A 172 7.46 -16.73 -8.47
N ASN A 173 8.02 -17.16 -7.33
CA ASN A 173 8.67 -18.47 -7.22
C ASN A 173 7.61 -19.52 -6.87
N VAL A 174 7.53 -20.58 -7.65
CA VAL A 174 6.53 -21.64 -7.53
C VAL A 174 7.19 -23.02 -7.62
N GLY A 175 6.51 -24.06 -7.18
CA GLY A 175 6.99 -25.43 -7.26
C GLY A 175 7.68 -25.96 -6.00
N GLY A 176 8.69 -25.29 -5.49
CA GLY A 176 9.49 -25.75 -4.34
C GLY A 176 8.68 -26.04 -3.07
N TRP A 177 7.68 -25.23 -2.79
CA TRP A 177 6.81 -25.40 -1.61
C TRP A 177 6.01 -26.72 -1.64
N THR A 178 5.69 -27.26 -2.82
CA THR A 178 4.96 -28.55 -2.96
C THR A 178 5.79 -29.68 -2.38
N MET A 179 7.09 -29.68 -2.66
CA MET A 179 8.01 -30.67 -2.12
C MET A 179 8.19 -30.52 -0.62
N GLU A 180 8.25 -29.30 -0.14
CA GLU A 180 8.36 -28.96 1.29
C GLU A 180 7.11 -29.43 2.06
N VAL A 181 5.92 -29.09 1.58
CA VAL A 181 4.65 -29.54 2.17
C VAL A 181 4.52 -31.06 2.15
N PHE A 182 4.86 -31.70 1.04
CA PHE A 182 4.80 -33.16 0.90
C PHE A 182 5.75 -33.85 1.88
N THR A 183 7.00 -33.37 2.04
CA THR A 183 7.97 -33.96 2.96
C THR A 183 7.60 -33.71 4.41
N TYR A 184 6.95 -32.60 4.73
CA TYR A 184 6.49 -32.26 6.08
C TYR A 184 5.31 -33.13 6.52
N ASP A 185 4.33 -33.35 5.64
CA ASP A 185 3.09 -34.07 5.95
C ASP A 185 3.19 -35.58 5.66
N ALA A 186 4.17 -36.02 4.89
CA ALA A 186 4.35 -37.44 4.58
C ALA A 186 4.84 -38.20 5.83
N PRO A 187 4.15 -39.27 6.26
CA PRO A 187 4.64 -40.09 7.35
C PRO A 187 5.96 -40.76 6.93
N MET A 188 7.04 -40.45 7.62
CA MET A 188 8.33 -41.14 7.41
C MET A 188 8.25 -42.54 7.95
N HIS A 189 8.17 -43.51 7.03
CA HIS A 189 8.33 -44.90 7.37
C HIS A 189 9.81 -45.27 7.28
N PHE A 190 10.47 -45.38 8.40
CA PHE A 190 11.79 -46.01 8.47
C PHE A 190 11.58 -47.51 8.50
N PHE A 191 12.08 -48.20 7.50
CA PHE A 191 12.19 -49.65 7.46
C PHE A 191 13.44 -50.10 8.25
#